data_5fcb03748b8f32fe11e30e1ed395d08a
#
_entry.id   5fcb03748b8f32fe11e30e1ed395d08a
#
_cell.length_a   1.000
_cell.length_b   1.000
_cell.length_c   1.000
_cell.angle_alpha   90.00
_cell.angle_beta   90.00
_cell.angle_gamma   90.00
#
_symmetry.space_group_name_H-M   'P 1'
#
loop_
_entity.id
_entity.type
_entity.pdbx_description
1 polymer ?
#
loop_
_entity_poly.entity_id
_entity_poly.type
_entity_poly.pdbx_seq_one_letter_code
_entity_poly.pdbx_strand_id
1 'polypeptide(L)'
;MNSQRFATLDDGMLLDHIYEKYPEYTIFSLYRRTMEYERDSAGITTIGYEGKSIDKFLNELIVNKINLVADVRRNAYSMKFGFQRSKLKNYLEKIEIDYIHIPELGISSDKRENLKTYDDYQALFAHYQDELDTKRDYLDEIKSIGKNKKVALMCFEKDVKFCHRGIIAKRLRDDGIEVTDL
;
A
#
# COMPACT_ATOMS: atom_id res chain seq x y z
N MET A 1 31.27 5.81 15.31
CA MET A 1 31.77 4.48 15.74
C MET A 1 31.09 3.38 14.90
N ASN A 2 31.44 3.16 13.65
CA ASN A 2 30.95 1.97 12.89
C ASN A 2 31.72 1.65 11.61
N SER A 3 32.78 2.38 11.25
CA SER A 3 33.54 2.11 10.03
C SER A 3 34.43 0.84 10.10
N GLN A 4 34.76 0.36 11.30
CA GLN A 4 35.59 -0.85 11.46
C GLN A 4 34.83 -2.18 11.27
N ARG A 5 33.49 -2.18 11.40
CA ARG A 5 32.69 -3.42 11.32
C ARG A 5 32.48 -3.94 9.89
N PHE A 6 32.64 -3.07 8.90
CA PHE A 6 32.46 -3.42 7.48
C PHE A 6 33.78 -3.71 6.75
N ALA A 7 34.92 -3.37 7.33
CA ALA A 7 36.23 -3.55 6.70
C ALA A 7 36.67 -5.03 6.57
N THR A 8 35.93 -5.97 7.16
CA THR A 8 36.25 -7.41 7.12
C THR A 8 35.24 -8.22 6.33
N LEU A 9 34.20 -7.60 5.76
CA LEU A 9 33.20 -8.27 4.95
C LEU A 9 33.69 -8.29 3.49
N ASP A 10 33.58 -9.44 2.82
CA ASP A 10 33.67 -9.47 1.37
C ASP A 10 32.46 -8.79 0.71
N ASP A 11 32.55 -8.50 -0.58
CA ASP A 11 31.48 -7.80 -1.31
C ASP A 11 30.12 -8.54 -1.22
N GLY A 12 30.14 -9.87 -1.13
CA GLY A 12 28.95 -10.69 -0.98
C GLY A 12 28.30 -10.51 0.38
N MET A 13 29.09 -10.59 1.45
CA MET A 13 28.60 -10.40 2.83
C MET A 13 28.11 -8.97 3.07
N LEU A 14 28.76 -7.98 2.43
CA LEU A 14 28.32 -6.57 2.50
C LEU A 14 26.97 -6.39 1.79
N LEU A 15 26.78 -7.01 0.63
CA LEU A 15 25.49 -6.96 -0.09
C LEU A 15 24.39 -7.65 0.70
N ASP A 16 24.66 -8.81 1.31
CA ASP A 16 23.70 -9.50 2.17
C ASP A 16 23.25 -8.62 3.32
N HIS A 17 24.21 -7.99 4.02
CA HIS A 17 23.89 -7.08 5.11
C HIS A 17 23.08 -5.85 4.66
N ILE A 18 23.35 -5.31 3.45
CA ILE A 18 22.57 -4.21 2.88
C ILE A 18 21.14 -4.67 2.60
N TYR A 19 20.96 -5.84 2.00
CA TYR A 19 19.64 -6.35 1.62
C TYR A 19 18.81 -6.80 2.82
N GLU A 20 19.43 -7.30 3.89
CA GLU A 20 18.74 -7.50 5.17
C GLU A 20 18.19 -6.20 5.75
N LYS A 21 18.95 -5.12 5.64
CA LYS A 21 18.57 -3.82 6.21
C LYS A 21 17.64 -3.00 5.29
N TYR A 22 17.80 -3.16 3.98
CA TYR A 22 17.09 -2.41 2.94
C TYR A 22 16.63 -3.37 1.82
N PRO A 23 15.67 -4.26 2.13
CA PRO A 23 15.26 -5.31 1.23
C PRO A 23 14.68 -4.80 -0.10
N GLU A 24 14.15 -3.58 -0.15
CA GLU A 24 13.66 -2.93 -1.36
C GLU A 24 14.74 -2.73 -2.42
N TYR A 25 16.02 -2.69 -2.04
CA TYR A 25 17.13 -2.55 -3.01
C TYR A 25 17.37 -3.80 -3.82
N THR A 26 16.89 -4.96 -3.38
CA THR A 26 16.98 -6.21 -4.15
C THR A 26 16.27 -6.12 -5.50
N ILE A 27 15.20 -5.30 -5.58
CA ILE A 27 14.36 -5.14 -6.78
C ILE A 27 15.17 -4.58 -7.96
N PHE A 28 16.09 -3.69 -7.68
CA PHE A 28 16.92 -2.98 -8.66
C PHE A 28 18.33 -3.58 -8.76
N SER A 29 18.63 -4.62 -8.00
CA SER A 29 19.95 -5.23 -7.96
C SER A 29 20.27 -5.97 -9.26
N LEU A 30 21.50 -5.81 -9.73
CA LEU A 30 22.09 -6.65 -10.78
C LEU A 30 22.46 -8.04 -10.25
N TYR A 31 22.62 -8.18 -8.94
CA TYR A 31 22.91 -9.43 -8.26
C TYR A 31 21.58 -10.08 -7.85
N ARG A 32 21.24 -11.17 -8.53
CA ARG A 32 20.03 -11.94 -8.19
C ARG A 32 20.27 -12.68 -6.89
N ARG A 33 19.62 -12.24 -5.83
CA ARG A 33 19.53 -12.98 -4.56
C ARG A 33 18.07 -13.23 -4.26
N THR A 34 17.78 -14.44 -3.86
CA THR A 34 16.46 -14.81 -3.33
C THR A 34 16.43 -14.34 -1.88
N MET A 35 15.61 -13.33 -1.59
CA MET A 35 15.35 -12.91 -0.22
C MET A 35 13.99 -13.47 0.21
N GLU A 36 13.98 -14.13 1.35
CA GLU A 36 12.73 -14.52 1.99
C GLU A 36 12.25 -13.35 2.86
N TYR A 37 11.07 -12.85 2.55
CA TYR A 37 10.44 -11.79 3.33
C TYR A 37 9.45 -12.40 4.31
N GLU A 38 9.54 -12.02 5.59
CA GLU A 38 8.51 -12.40 6.56
C GLU A 38 7.15 -11.82 6.14
N ARG A 39 6.09 -12.62 6.33
CA ARG A 39 4.71 -12.24 6.03
C ARG A 39 3.82 -12.51 7.22
N ASP A 40 2.88 -11.60 7.49
CA ASP A 40 1.81 -11.86 8.43
C ASP A 40 0.68 -12.64 7.76
N SER A 41 0.03 -13.51 8.51
CA SER A 41 -0.99 -14.41 7.99
C SER A 41 -2.34 -13.72 7.74
N ALA A 42 -2.61 -12.61 8.40
CA ALA A 42 -3.91 -11.93 8.34
C ALA A 42 -3.79 -10.46 8.73
N GLY A 43 -4.79 -9.68 8.36
CA GLY A 43 -4.98 -8.30 8.78
C GLY A 43 -5.28 -7.35 7.63
N ILE A 44 -5.79 -6.17 7.97
CA ILE A 44 -6.03 -5.09 7.01
C ILE A 44 -5.34 -3.83 7.52
N THR A 45 -4.68 -3.15 6.61
CA THR A 45 -4.04 -1.85 6.88
C THR A 45 -4.31 -0.89 5.74
N THR A 46 -4.05 0.40 5.95
CA THR A 46 -4.11 1.42 4.89
C THR A 46 -2.74 2.03 4.64
N ILE A 47 -2.47 2.41 3.41
CA ILE A 47 -1.22 3.07 3.03
C ILE A 47 -1.44 4.14 1.98
N GLY A 48 -0.82 5.32 2.17
CA GLY A 48 -0.74 6.39 1.17
C GLY A 48 0.65 6.50 0.58
N TYR A 49 0.76 6.85 -0.71
CA TYR A 49 2.07 7.00 -1.35
C TYR A 49 2.48 8.46 -1.64
N GLU A 50 1.67 9.44 -1.27
CA GLU A 50 2.03 10.84 -1.37
C GLU A 50 3.30 11.14 -0.57
N GLY A 51 4.24 11.88 -1.16
CA GLY A 51 5.52 12.19 -0.54
C GLY A 51 6.54 11.03 -0.46
N LYS A 52 6.16 9.79 -0.80
CA LYS A 52 7.07 8.62 -0.76
C LYS A 52 7.70 8.35 -2.13
N SER A 53 8.99 8.00 -2.21
CA SER A 53 9.56 7.33 -3.38
C SER A 53 9.02 5.92 -3.50
N ILE A 54 9.22 5.29 -4.66
CA ILE A 54 8.82 3.89 -4.83
C ILE A 54 9.57 2.97 -3.85
N ASP A 55 10.88 3.20 -3.64
CA ASP A 55 11.70 2.42 -2.73
C ASP A 55 11.19 2.51 -1.29
N LYS A 56 10.90 3.74 -0.83
CA LYS A 56 10.33 3.96 0.51
C LYS A 56 8.99 3.26 0.68
N PHE A 57 8.15 3.29 -0.36
CA PHE A 57 6.85 2.63 -0.33
C PHE A 57 7.00 1.11 -0.25
N LEU A 58 7.87 0.51 -1.07
CA LEU A 58 8.13 -0.92 -1.08
C LEU A 58 8.74 -1.40 0.24
N ASN A 59 9.70 -0.64 0.78
CA ASN A 59 10.27 -0.93 2.10
C ASN A 59 9.21 -0.93 3.20
N GLU A 60 8.31 0.05 3.20
CA GLU A 60 7.22 0.15 4.18
C GLU A 60 6.28 -1.06 4.11
N LEU A 61 5.98 -1.57 2.91
CA LEU A 61 5.21 -2.79 2.73
C LEU A 61 5.94 -4.02 3.30
N ILE A 62 7.24 -4.15 3.04
CA ILE A 62 8.06 -5.27 3.51
C ILE A 62 8.15 -5.26 5.03
N VAL A 63 8.54 -4.12 5.62
CA VAL A 63 8.69 -3.97 7.09
C VAL A 63 7.38 -4.24 7.82
N ASN A 64 6.26 -3.87 7.20
CA ASN A 64 4.93 -4.15 7.75
C ASN A 64 4.38 -5.51 7.32
N LYS A 65 5.19 -6.39 6.73
CA LYS A 65 4.86 -7.78 6.38
C LYS A 65 3.60 -7.92 5.52
N ILE A 66 3.41 -7.01 4.56
CA ILE A 66 2.25 -7.00 3.67
C ILE A 66 2.34 -8.14 2.66
N ASN A 67 1.23 -8.87 2.44
CA ASN A 67 1.12 -9.91 1.42
C ASN A 67 0.48 -9.40 0.13
N LEU A 68 -0.44 -8.42 0.25
CA LEU A 68 -1.25 -7.97 -0.87
C LEU A 68 -1.51 -6.46 -0.79
N VAL A 69 -1.31 -5.78 -1.90
CA VAL A 69 -1.74 -4.39 -2.09
C VAL A 69 -3.08 -4.39 -2.83
N ALA A 70 -4.13 -3.89 -2.18
CA ALA A 70 -5.41 -3.59 -2.78
C ALA A 70 -5.46 -2.12 -3.18
N ASP A 71 -5.28 -1.84 -4.46
CA ASP A 71 -5.33 -0.50 -5.03
C ASP A 71 -6.78 -0.04 -5.18
N VAL A 72 -7.24 0.82 -4.28
CA VAL A 72 -8.62 1.33 -4.25
C VAL A 72 -8.78 2.65 -5.00
N ARG A 73 -7.80 3.06 -5.79
CA ARG A 73 -7.92 4.25 -6.66
C ARG A 73 -8.91 3.95 -7.79
N ARG A 74 -9.79 4.88 -8.11
CA ARG A 74 -10.67 4.77 -9.29
C ARG A 74 -9.87 4.62 -10.58
N ASN A 75 -8.83 5.45 -10.71
CA ASN A 75 -7.89 5.38 -11.81
C ASN A 75 -6.48 5.09 -11.25
N ALA A 76 -5.94 3.94 -11.58
CA ALA A 76 -4.58 3.53 -11.17
C ALA A 76 -3.47 4.14 -12.06
N TYR A 77 -3.79 5.21 -12.77
CA TYR A 77 -2.81 6.07 -13.43
C TYR A 77 -2.16 7.01 -12.42
N SER A 78 -0.85 7.19 -12.51
CA SER A 78 -0.10 8.15 -11.69
C SER A 78 1.06 8.72 -12.49
N MET A 79 1.25 10.03 -12.45
CA MET A 79 2.44 10.67 -13.01
C MET A 79 3.67 10.45 -12.12
N LYS A 80 3.47 10.05 -10.87
CA LYS A 80 4.57 9.74 -9.96
C LYS A 80 5.25 8.45 -10.38
N PHE A 81 6.58 8.51 -10.51
CA PHE A 81 7.39 7.36 -10.93
C PHE A 81 7.13 6.13 -10.07
N GLY A 82 6.90 5.00 -10.72
CA GLY A 82 6.69 3.71 -10.07
C GLY A 82 5.24 3.39 -9.66
N PHE A 83 4.34 4.39 -9.61
CA PHE A 83 2.97 4.22 -9.10
C PHE A 83 1.89 4.05 -10.18
N GLN A 84 2.26 3.96 -11.45
CA GLN A 84 1.36 3.47 -12.49
C GLN A 84 1.06 1.99 -12.28
N ARG A 85 -0.17 1.56 -12.52
CA ARG A 85 -0.64 0.18 -12.28
C ARG A 85 0.34 -0.90 -12.74
N SER A 86 0.75 -0.87 -14.00
CA SER A 86 1.63 -1.90 -14.56
C SER A 86 3.04 -1.89 -13.93
N LYS A 87 3.59 -0.71 -13.68
CA LYS A 87 4.91 -0.58 -13.05
C LYS A 87 4.88 -1.01 -11.58
N LEU A 88 3.87 -0.53 -10.83
CA LEU A 88 3.71 -0.90 -9.43
C LEU A 88 3.53 -2.40 -9.27
N LYS A 89 2.64 -3.01 -10.07
CA LYS A 89 2.42 -4.46 -10.07
C LYS A 89 3.72 -5.22 -10.31
N ASN A 90 4.53 -4.81 -11.30
CA ASN A 90 5.81 -5.45 -11.60
C ASN A 90 6.82 -5.34 -10.44
N TYR A 91 6.86 -4.19 -9.73
CA TYR A 91 7.73 -4.07 -8.55
C TYR A 91 7.27 -4.94 -7.40
N LEU A 92 5.97 -5.00 -7.14
CA LEU A 92 5.39 -5.84 -6.09
C LEU A 92 5.62 -7.33 -6.34
N GLU A 93 5.45 -7.79 -7.59
CA GLU A 93 5.73 -9.17 -8.00
C GLU A 93 7.19 -9.58 -7.71
N LYS A 94 8.15 -8.66 -7.88
CA LYS A 94 9.56 -8.94 -7.60
C LYS A 94 9.88 -9.16 -6.12
N ILE A 95 9.04 -8.69 -5.24
CA ILE A 95 9.14 -8.87 -3.79
C ILE A 95 8.00 -9.75 -3.25
N GLU A 96 7.38 -10.54 -4.13
CA GLU A 96 6.34 -11.51 -3.79
C GLU A 96 5.14 -10.92 -3.04
N ILE A 97 4.78 -9.66 -3.36
CA ILE A 97 3.56 -9.04 -2.88
C ILE A 97 2.53 -9.06 -4.00
N ASP A 98 1.36 -9.61 -3.71
CA ASP A 98 0.25 -9.64 -4.65
C ASP A 98 -0.32 -8.24 -4.88
N TYR A 99 -0.93 -8.04 -6.05
CA TYR A 99 -1.58 -6.78 -6.39
C TYR A 99 -2.97 -7.03 -7.00
N ILE A 100 -3.98 -6.39 -6.41
CA ILE A 100 -5.33 -6.30 -6.99
C ILE A 100 -5.72 -4.84 -7.16
N HIS A 101 -6.54 -4.56 -8.18
CA HIS A 101 -7.11 -3.23 -8.40
C HIS A 101 -8.62 -3.30 -8.29
N ILE A 102 -9.19 -2.53 -7.36
CA ILE A 102 -10.63 -2.47 -7.07
C ILE A 102 -11.13 -1.03 -7.35
N PRO A 103 -11.27 -0.65 -8.64
CA PRO A 103 -11.66 0.71 -9.01
C PRO A 103 -13.07 1.09 -8.55
N GLU A 104 -13.91 0.11 -8.25
CA GLU A 104 -15.26 0.29 -7.73
C GLU A 104 -15.24 0.99 -6.37
N LEU A 105 -14.21 0.75 -5.57
CA LEU A 105 -14.00 1.43 -4.27
C LEU A 105 -13.35 2.82 -4.43
N GLY A 106 -13.02 3.24 -5.63
CA GLY A 106 -12.45 4.57 -5.89
C GLY A 106 -13.52 5.64 -6.12
N ILE A 107 -13.23 6.87 -5.71
CA ILE A 107 -14.02 8.05 -6.06
C ILE A 107 -13.59 8.54 -7.45
N SER A 108 -14.55 8.77 -8.33
CA SER A 108 -14.29 9.29 -9.67
C SER A 108 -13.77 10.75 -9.64
N SER A 109 -13.01 11.12 -10.69
CA SER A 109 -12.33 12.42 -10.75
C SER A 109 -13.30 13.58 -10.78
N ASP A 110 -14.43 13.44 -11.48
CA ASP A 110 -15.50 14.46 -11.57
C ASP A 110 -16.09 14.83 -10.20
N LYS A 111 -16.23 13.86 -9.29
CA LYS A 111 -16.68 14.12 -7.92
C LYS A 111 -15.65 14.82 -7.05
N ARG A 112 -14.39 14.89 -7.48
CA ARG A 112 -13.29 15.56 -6.76
C ARG A 112 -12.95 16.93 -7.33
N GLU A 113 -13.67 17.37 -8.36
CA GLU A 113 -13.50 18.70 -8.90
C GLU A 113 -14.03 19.76 -7.91
N ASN A 114 -13.28 20.85 -7.79
CA ASN A 114 -13.63 22.01 -6.93
C ASN A 114 -13.60 21.80 -5.40
N LEU A 115 -12.98 20.73 -4.91
CA LEU A 115 -12.72 20.57 -3.47
C LEU A 115 -11.67 21.60 -3.03
N LYS A 116 -12.08 22.61 -2.24
CA LYS A 116 -11.21 23.70 -1.78
C LYS A 116 -11.15 23.81 -0.26
N THR A 117 -12.21 23.38 0.41
CA THR A 117 -12.36 23.52 1.85
C THR A 117 -12.50 22.16 2.52
N TYR A 118 -12.26 22.13 3.82
CA TYR A 118 -12.49 20.93 4.62
C TYR A 118 -13.96 20.46 4.52
N ASP A 119 -14.90 21.39 4.47
CA ASP A 119 -16.33 21.08 4.37
C ASP A 119 -16.67 20.42 3.04
N ASP A 120 -16.01 20.79 1.93
CA ASP A 120 -16.18 20.13 0.63
C ASP A 120 -15.77 18.66 0.72
N TYR A 121 -14.64 18.36 1.39
CA TYR A 121 -14.20 16.98 1.62
C TYR A 121 -15.16 16.21 2.53
N GLN A 122 -15.70 16.84 3.57
CA GLN A 122 -16.67 16.20 4.46
C GLN A 122 -17.97 15.85 3.71
N ALA A 123 -18.48 16.76 2.87
CA ALA A 123 -19.66 16.50 2.05
C ALA A 123 -19.42 15.34 1.06
N LEU A 124 -18.26 15.35 0.37
CA LEU A 124 -17.88 14.26 -0.53
C LEU A 124 -17.81 12.91 0.21
N PHE A 125 -17.20 12.88 1.40
CA PHE A 125 -17.02 11.65 2.15
C PHE A 125 -18.34 11.13 2.77
N ALA A 126 -19.24 12.03 3.17
CA ALA A 126 -20.58 11.62 3.59
C ALA A 126 -21.34 10.92 2.46
N HIS A 127 -21.34 11.52 1.27
CA HIS A 127 -21.95 10.89 0.09
C HIS A 127 -21.25 9.56 -0.29
N TYR A 128 -19.92 9.50 -0.21
CA TYR A 128 -19.19 8.28 -0.49
C TYR A 128 -19.47 7.17 0.54
N GLN A 129 -19.71 7.53 1.80
CA GLN A 129 -20.10 6.57 2.84
C GLN A 129 -21.42 5.88 2.49
N ASP A 130 -22.40 6.62 1.99
CA ASP A 130 -23.69 6.06 1.53
C ASP A 130 -23.49 5.15 0.30
N GLU A 131 -22.59 5.54 -0.62
CA GLU A 131 -22.24 4.71 -1.79
C GLU A 131 -21.63 3.36 -1.40
N LEU A 132 -20.87 3.28 -0.30
CA LEU A 132 -20.25 2.02 0.15
C LEU A 132 -21.28 0.94 0.48
N ASP A 133 -22.52 1.31 0.84
CA ASP A 133 -23.59 0.34 1.05
C ASP A 133 -23.97 -0.42 -0.24
N THR A 134 -23.77 0.18 -1.39
CA THR A 134 -23.99 -0.46 -2.69
C THR A 134 -22.78 -1.27 -3.18
N LYS A 135 -21.63 -1.17 -2.49
CA LYS A 135 -20.35 -1.79 -2.84
C LYS A 135 -19.92 -2.88 -1.84
N ARG A 136 -20.88 -3.48 -1.15
CA ARG A 136 -20.61 -4.47 -0.09
C ARG A 136 -19.81 -5.67 -0.59
N ASP A 137 -20.06 -6.14 -1.78
CA ASP A 137 -19.36 -7.30 -2.36
C ASP A 137 -17.84 -7.07 -2.41
N TYR A 138 -17.38 -5.86 -2.76
CA TYR A 138 -15.96 -5.51 -2.78
C TYR A 138 -15.37 -5.38 -1.37
N LEU A 139 -16.16 -4.90 -0.40
CA LEU A 139 -15.74 -4.87 1.01
C LEU A 139 -15.63 -6.29 1.58
N ASP A 140 -16.55 -7.17 1.24
CA ASP A 140 -16.55 -8.57 1.68
C ASP A 140 -15.41 -9.36 1.03
N GLU A 141 -15.05 -9.04 -0.23
CA GLU A 141 -13.84 -9.56 -0.87
C GLU A 141 -12.58 -9.19 -0.07
N ILE A 142 -12.40 -7.91 0.28
CA ILE A 142 -11.28 -7.45 1.11
C ILE A 142 -11.27 -8.15 2.47
N LYS A 143 -12.42 -8.27 3.15
CA LYS A 143 -12.53 -8.98 4.44
C LYS A 143 -12.14 -10.44 4.30
N SER A 144 -12.59 -11.10 3.24
CA SER A 144 -12.27 -12.50 2.97
C SER A 144 -10.77 -12.71 2.76
N ILE A 145 -10.13 -11.86 1.96
CA ILE A 145 -8.68 -11.91 1.73
C ILE A 145 -7.94 -11.60 3.04
N GLY A 146 -8.38 -10.59 3.78
CA GLY A 146 -7.77 -10.15 5.04
C GLY A 146 -7.75 -11.19 6.15
N LYS A 147 -8.55 -12.26 6.05
CA LYS A 147 -8.52 -13.41 6.99
C LYS A 147 -7.28 -14.29 6.82
N ASN A 148 -6.67 -14.29 5.63
CA ASN A 148 -5.58 -15.20 5.27
C ASN A 148 -4.34 -14.49 4.77
N LYS A 149 -4.42 -13.18 4.51
CA LYS A 149 -3.32 -12.34 4.02
C LYS A 149 -3.37 -10.99 4.70
N LYS A 150 -2.22 -10.39 4.98
CA LYS A 150 -2.16 -9.00 5.40
C LYS A 150 -2.29 -8.09 4.18
N VAL A 151 -3.40 -7.36 4.10
CA VAL A 151 -3.79 -6.51 2.97
C VAL A 151 -3.49 -5.05 3.28
N ALA A 152 -2.87 -4.34 2.35
CA ALA A 152 -2.73 -2.88 2.40
C ALA A 152 -3.69 -2.21 1.41
N LEU A 153 -4.68 -1.48 1.89
CA LEU A 153 -5.55 -0.63 1.07
C LEU A 153 -4.76 0.60 0.64
N MET A 154 -4.44 0.71 -0.64
CA MET A 154 -3.57 1.77 -1.17
C MET A 154 -4.36 2.87 -1.87
N CYS A 155 -4.05 4.12 -1.52
CA CYS A 155 -4.48 5.30 -2.28
C CYS A 155 -3.34 6.33 -2.38
N PHE A 156 -3.61 7.51 -2.94
CA PHE A 156 -2.60 8.56 -3.13
C PHE A 156 -2.27 9.28 -1.83
N GLU A 157 -3.24 9.87 -1.18
CA GLU A 157 -3.09 10.84 -0.10
C GLU A 157 -2.31 10.24 1.09
N LYS A 158 -1.38 11.03 1.66
CA LYS A 158 -0.60 10.62 2.84
C LYS A 158 -1.50 10.47 4.06
N ASP A 159 -2.29 11.49 4.35
CA ASP A 159 -3.20 11.46 5.50
C ASP A 159 -4.51 10.74 5.16
N VAL A 160 -4.80 9.70 5.92
CA VAL A 160 -6.02 8.90 5.78
C VAL A 160 -7.30 9.71 5.94
N LYS A 161 -7.25 10.81 6.70
CA LYS A 161 -8.41 11.70 6.95
C LYS A 161 -8.87 12.46 5.70
N PHE A 162 -7.97 12.68 4.76
CA PHE A 162 -8.27 13.35 3.48
C PHE A 162 -8.42 12.37 2.32
N CYS A 163 -8.59 11.08 2.62
CA CYS A 163 -8.63 10.03 1.62
C CYS A 163 -9.85 9.12 1.80
N HIS A 164 -10.48 8.76 0.69
CA HIS A 164 -11.60 7.81 0.70
C HIS A 164 -11.24 6.44 1.29
N ARG A 165 -9.94 6.03 1.26
CA ARG A 165 -9.52 4.80 1.95
C ARG A 165 -9.78 4.85 3.46
N GLY A 166 -9.81 6.06 4.05
CA GLY A 166 -10.18 6.25 5.46
C GLY A 166 -11.65 5.93 5.73
N ILE A 167 -12.52 6.24 4.78
CA ILE A 167 -13.96 5.90 4.88
C ILE A 167 -14.14 4.38 4.71
N ILE A 168 -13.39 3.75 3.79
CA ILE A 168 -13.36 2.28 3.66
C ILE A 168 -12.89 1.65 4.97
N ALA A 169 -11.77 2.13 5.53
CA ALA A 169 -11.22 1.63 6.79
C ALA A 169 -12.20 1.79 7.95
N LYS A 170 -12.87 2.96 8.03
CA LYS A 170 -13.92 3.19 9.04
C LYS A 170 -15.05 2.17 8.90
N ARG A 171 -15.53 1.95 7.68
CA ARG A 171 -16.61 0.98 7.43
C ARG A 171 -16.19 -0.45 7.84
N LEU A 172 -14.97 -0.87 7.54
CA LEU A 172 -14.43 -2.16 7.95
C LEU A 172 -14.33 -2.26 9.47
N ARG A 173 -13.93 -1.19 10.17
CA ARG A 173 -13.93 -1.13 11.64
C ARG A 173 -15.34 -1.22 12.22
N ASP A 174 -16.31 -0.53 11.63
CA ASP A 174 -17.73 -0.59 12.02
C ASP A 174 -18.29 -2.03 11.84
N ASP A 175 -17.78 -2.78 10.87
CA ASP A 175 -18.10 -4.20 10.65
C ASP A 175 -17.27 -5.16 11.57
N GLY A 176 -16.53 -4.63 12.55
CA GLY A 176 -15.78 -5.42 13.53
C GLY A 176 -14.39 -5.89 13.06
N ILE A 177 -13.87 -5.36 11.96
CA ILE A 177 -12.53 -5.70 11.45
C ILE A 177 -11.51 -4.70 11.99
N GLU A 178 -10.42 -5.20 12.57
CA GLU A 178 -9.31 -4.35 12.95
C GLU A 178 -8.57 -3.84 11.69
N VAL A 179 -8.42 -2.51 11.60
CA VAL A 179 -7.68 -1.86 10.50
C VAL A 179 -6.69 -0.88 11.08
N THR A 180 -5.41 -1.04 10.74
CA THR A 180 -4.32 -0.12 11.12
C THR A 180 -3.99 0.84 9.98
N ASP A 181 -3.41 2.00 10.28
CA ASP A 181 -3.00 3.00 9.29
C ASP A 181 -1.46 3.12 9.30
N LEU A 182 -0.81 3.07 8.10
CA LEU A 182 0.63 3.18 7.87
C LEU A 182 1.00 4.56 7.32
#